data_98494a73ae7d7d800d226bdd16ebfd30
#
_entry.id   98494a73ae7d7d800d226bdd16ebfd30
#
_cell.length_a   1.000
_cell.length_b   1.000
_cell.length_c   1.000
_cell.angle_alpha   90.00
_cell.angle_beta   90.00
_cell.angle_gamma   90.00
#
_symmetry.space_group_name_H-M   'P 1'
#
loop_
_entity.id
_entity.type
_entity.pdbx_description
1 polymer ?
#
loop_
_entity_poly.entity_id
_entity_poly.type
_entity_poly.pdbx_seq_one_letter_code
_entity_poly.pdbx_strand_id
1 'polypeptide(L)'
;LVLQLLFGGCAYLSSFSSELPEKIDTLIQQQEYGEALAMLEYVRPSHADYPQLMQQKKRIEQLIPDYETKTIQKAGKLTRQEQWYPAQQTYEQALAKVPQSKKLREAQEEFLVRRDNYLKQLELTLLLNRANWLIKNAPVQKEIMRVIPDDYQRYEELRNYSEKVDETADQLVKCVQSALAANNYDLANTCLKLAERIGSKNIDQKQLAVANKKLAAAEKAETRKQNDKTRALIAELKQGYSQDNLRRARHQLDVLKKQNSRDATSIKLRKQLDKRYREGIEQKIAAGRRLYSSGKIQEALDVWNSLLEIDPGNQKLEAHIDRAERVLQKLQRLSSEGAAVQPPSP
;
A
#
# COMPACT_ATOMS: atom_id res chain seq x y z
N LEU A 1 14.90 -33.52 -12.58
CA LEU A 1 14.07 -34.45 -13.44
C LEU A 1 14.18 -35.93 -13.04
N VAL A 2 15.17 -36.35 -12.26
CA VAL A 2 15.40 -37.75 -11.88
C VAL A 2 14.64 -38.20 -10.62
N LEU A 3 14.21 -37.27 -9.77
CA LEU A 3 13.53 -37.60 -8.49
C LEU A 3 12.03 -37.92 -8.64
N GLN A 4 11.38 -37.47 -9.71
CA GLN A 4 9.95 -37.75 -9.96
C GLN A 4 9.63 -39.16 -10.44
N LEU A 5 10.60 -39.88 -10.96
CA LEU A 5 10.40 -41.26 -11.47
C LEU A 5 10.36 -42.35 -10.39
N LEU A 6 10.81 -42.06 -9.17
CA LEU A 6 10.82 -43.03 -8.07
C LEU A 6 9.48 -43.16 -7.33
N PHE A 7 8.63 -42.12 -7.36
CA PHE A 7 7.33 -42.12 -6.65
C PHE A 7 6.25 -42.92 -7.40
N GLY A 8 6.29 -42.97 -8.73
CA GLY A 8 5.28 -43.70 -9.52
C GLY A 8 5.29 -45.21 -9.34
N GLY A 9 6.45 -45.81 -9.13
CA GLY A 9 6.61 -47.27 -8.98
C GLY A 9 6.05 -47.81 -7.66
N CYS A 10 6.24 -47.12 -6.55
CA CYS A 10 5.72 -47.52 -5.24
C CYS A 10 4.19 -47.39 -5.15
N ALA A 11 3.62 -46.32 -5.72
CA ALA A 11 2.17 -46.10 -5.74
C ALA A 11 1.45 -47.19 -6.55
N TYR A 12 1.99 -47.59 -7.69
CA TYR A 12 1.43 -48.68 -8.52
C TYR A 12 1.44 -50.04 -7.83
N LEU A 13 2.55 -50.44 -7.18
CA LEU A 13 2.64 -51.73 -6.48
C LEU A 13 1.72 -51.77 -5.24
N SER A 14 1.58 -50.67 -4.51
CA SER A 14 0.72 -50.62 -3.32
C SER A 14 -0.78 -50.57 -3.65
N SER A 15 -1.18 -50.18 -4.87
CA SER A 15 -2.59 -50.15 -5.29
C SER A 15 -3.26 -51.55 -5.39
N PHE A 16 -2.51 -52.63 -5.25
CA PHE A 16 -3.01 -54.01 -5.24
C PHE A 16 -3.07 -54.66 -3.85
N SER A 17 -2.68 -53.91 -2.79
CA SER A 17 -2.63 -54.45 -1.43
C SER A 17 -4.02 -54.42 -0.78
N SER A 18 -4.37 -55.50 -0.03
CA SER A 18 -5.55 -55.54 0.82
C SER A 18 -5.50 -54.54 2.00
N GLU A 19 -4.31 -54.01 2.32
CA GLU A 19 -4.10 -53.00 3.37
C GLU A 19 -4.22 -51.56 2.84
N LEU A 20 -4.56 -51.41 1.54
CA LEU A 20 -4.62 -50.09 0.90
C LEU A 20 -5.62 -49.12 1.59
N PRO A 21 -6.85 -49.53 2.01
CA PRO A 21 -7.76 -48.63 2.69
C PRO A 21 -7.19 -48.04 3.99
N GLU A 22 -6.51 -48.82 4.81
CA GLU A 22 -5.88 -48.39 6.05
C GLU A 22 -4.73 -47.41 5.80
N LYS A 23 -3.94 -47.69 4.77
CA LYS A 23 -2.85 -46.84 4.32
C LYS A 23 -3.38 -45.49 3.85
N ILE A 24 -4.46 -45.48 3.07
CA ILE A 24 -5.10 -44.23 2.62
C ILE A 24 -5.64 -43.44 3.81
N ASP A 25 -6.27 -44.05 4.80
CA ASP A 25 -6.74 -43.35 6.01
C ASP A 25 -5.58 -42.75 6.82
N THR A 26 -4.44 -43.46 6.89
CA THR A 26 -3.23 -42.89 7.52
C THR A 26 -2.72 -41.65 6.79
N LEU A 27 -2.65 -41.69 5.46
CA LEU A 27 -2.25 -40.55 4.64
C LEU A 27 -3.25 -39.36 4.77
N ILE A 28 -4.53 -39.63 4.86
CA ILE A 28 -5.55 -38.59 5.14
C ILE A 28 -5.31 -37.92 6.51
N GLN A 29 -5.01 -38.72 7.55
CA GLN A 29 -4.69 -38.20 8.88
C GLN A 29 -3.42 -37.32 8.88
N GLN A 30 -2.42 -37.70 8.10
CA GLN A 30 -1.16 -36.96 7.93
C GLN A 30 -1.28 -35.79 6.94
N GLN A 31 -2.46 -35.63 6.33
CA GLN A 31 -2.71 -34.61 5.29
C GLN A 31 -1.87 -34.79 4.02
N GLU A 32 -1.36 -35.99 3.77
CA GLU A 32 -0.57 -36.35 2.56
C GLU A 32 -1.51 -36.67 1.38
N TYR A 33 -2.36 -35.70 1.05
CA TYR A 33 -3.45 -35.87 0.08
C TYR A 33 -2.97 -36.19 -1.34
N GLY A 34 -1.82 -35.63 -1.75
CA GLY A 34 -1.23 -35.88 -3.06
C GLY A 34 -0.78 -37.32 -3.22
N GLU A 35 -0.14 -37.89 -2.19
CA GLU A 35 0.28 -39.32 -2.20
C GLU A 35 -0.93 -40.25 -2.19
N ALA A 36 -1.91 -39.95 -1.32
CA ALA A 36 -3.15 -40.72 -1.27
C ALA A 36 -3.90 -40.72 -2.62
N LEU A 37 -4.04 -39.58 -3.27
CA LEU A 37 -4.67 -39.50 -4.60
C LEU A 37 -3.88 -40.22 -5.67
N ALA A 38 -2.54 -40.13 -5.64
CA ALA A 38 -1.69 -40.84 -6.59
C ALA A 38 -1.84 -42.37 -6.47
N MET A 39 -1.99 -42.89 -5.24
CA MET A 39 -2.26 -44.32 -5.06
C MET A 39 -3.66 -44.73 -5.57
N LEU A 40 -4.68 -43.88 -5.32
CA LEU A 40 -6.06 -44.11 -5.73
C LEU A 40 -6.28 -44.00 -7.25
N GLU A 41 -5.38 -43.33 -7.97
CA GLU A 41 -5.46 -43.23 -9.44
C GLU A 41 -5.27 -44.56 -10.16
N TYR A 42 -4.47 -45.48 -9.57
CA TYR A 42 -4.16 -46.77 -10.17
C TYR A 42 -5.10 -47.91 -9.72
N VAL A 43 -6.08 -47.64 -8.85
CA VAL A 43 -7.02 -48.64 -8.33
C VAL A 43 -8.00 -49.06 -9.41
N ARG A 44 -8.08 -50.36 -9.70
CA ARG A 44 -8.98 -50.92 -10.69
C ARG A 44 -10.35 -51.21 -10.09
N PRO A 45 -11.45 -51.18 -10.87
CA PRO A 45 -12.79 -51.54 -10.41
C PRO A 45 -12.93 -52.98 -9.89
N SER A 46 -11.98 -53.86 -10.24
CA SER A 46 -11.91 -55.22 -9.75
C SER A 46 -11.29 -55.40 -8.36
N HIS A 47 -10.81 -54.32 -7.73
CA HIS A 47 -10.29 -54.35 -6.36
C HIS A 47 -11.40 -54.69 -5.37
N ALA A 48 -11.17 -55.55 -4.37
CA ALA A 48 -12.19 -55.98 -3.40
C ALA A 48 -12.81 -54.77 -2.65
N ASP A 49 -12.00 -53.81 -2.29
CA ASP A 49 -12.41 -52.61 -1.52
C ASP A 49 -12.66 -51.38 -2.40
N TYR A 50 -12.88 -51.56 -3.70
CA TYR A 50 -13.07 -50.46 -4.65
C TYR A 50 -14.11 -49.41 -4.19
N PRO A 51 -15.32 -49.80 -3.70
CA PRO A 51 -16.31 -48.83 -3.23
C PRO A 51 -15.79 -47.95 -2.07
N GLN A 52 -15.09 -48.56 -1.10
CA GLN A 52 -14.50 -47.86 0.05
C GLN A 52 -13.41 -46.87 -0.40
N LEU A 53 -12.52 -47.33 -1.29
CA LEU A 53 -11.43 -46.49 -1.83
C LEU A 53 -11.96 -45.28 -2.62
N MET A 54 -13.05 -45.45 -3.38
CA MET A 54 -13.70 -44.33 -4.07
C MET A 54 -14.38 -43.35 -3.11
N GLN A 55 -14.92 -43.84 -1.99
CA GLN A 55 -15.43 -43.02 -0.94
C GLN A 55 -14.31 -42.19 -0.25
N GLN A 56 -13.17 -42.82 0.03
CA GLN A 56 -11.97 -42.16 0.55
C GLN A 56 -11.46 -41.06 -0.42
N LYS A 57 -11.41 -41.37 -1.73
CA LYS A 57 -11.05 -40.42 -2.77
C LYS A 57 -11.94 -39.15 -2.71
N LYS A 58 -13.26 -39.38 -2.70
CA LYS A 58 -14.22 -38.27 -2.59
C LYS A 58 -14.03 -37.44 -1.30
N ARG A 59 -13.73 -38.12 -0.18
CA ARG A 59 -13.42 -37.44 1.09
C ARG A 59 -12.17 -36.58 0.97
N ILE A 60 -11.09 -37.06 0.34
CA ILE A 60 -9.87 -36.27 0.12
C ILE A 60 -10.18 -35.05 -0.73
N GLU A 61 -10.92 -35.22 -1.84
CA GLU A 61 -11.32 -34.11 -2.72
C GLU A 61 -12.14 -33.04 -1.98
N GLN A 62 -12.90 -33.41 -0.96
CA GLN A 62 -13.64 -32.49 -0.09
C GLN A 62 -12.76 -31.79 0.96
N LEU A 63 -11.68 -32.45 1.43
CA LEU A 63 -10.78 -31.91 2.45
C LEU A 63 -9.75 -30.92 1.87
N ILE A 64 -9.32 -31.11 0.62
CA ILE A 64 -8.32 -30.27 -0.05
C ILE A 64 -8.68 -28.77 -0.04
N PRO A 65 -9.89 -28.32 -0.40
CA PRO A 65 -10.23 -26.90 -0.42
C PRO A 65 -10.15 -26.21 0.95
N ASP A 66 -10.49 -26.92 2.03
CA ASP A 66 -10.36 -26.42 3.40
C ASP A 66 -8.89 -26.33 3.82
N TYR A 67 -8.10 -27.36 3.52
CA TYR A 67 -6.66 -27.39 3.75
C TYR A 67 -5.94 -26.25 3.03
N GLU A 68 -6.22 -26.03 1.74
CA GLU A 68 -5.69 -24.93 0.94
C GLU A 68 -6.02 -23.57 1.57
N THR A 69 -7.29 -23.38 1.95
CA THR A 69 -7.76 -22.12 2.54
C THR A 69 -7.07 -21.83 3.88
N LYS A 70 -6.96 -22.83 4.76
CA LYS A 70 -6.27 -22.70 6.04
C LYS A 70 -4.77 -22.41 5.86
N THR A 71 -4.13 -23.06 4.89
CA THR A 71 -2.73 -22.84 4.54
C THR A 71 -2.49 -21.39 4.08
N ILE A 72 -3.29 -20.91 3.13
CA ILE A 72 -3.19 -19.54 2.61
C ILE A 72 -3.43 -18.51 3.71
N GLN A 73 -4.41 -18.73 4.59
CA GLN A 73 -4.66 -17.86 5.74
C GLN A 73 -3.48 -17.83 6.71
N LYS A 74 -2.90 -19.01 7.03
CA LYS A 74 -1.72 -19.13 7.89
C LYS A 74 -0.52 -18.39 7.31
N ALA A 75 -0.19 -18.66 6.03
CA ALA A 75 0.91 -17.99 5.34
C ALA A 75 0.67 -16.47 5.22
N GLY A 76 -0.57 -16.05 4.94
CA GLY A 76 -0.94 -14.64 4.91
C GLY A 76 -0.83 -13.94 6.27
N LYS A 77 -1.11 -14.64 7.39
CA LYS A 77 -0.88 -14.12 8.74
C LYS A 77 0.61 -13.94 9.02
N LEU A 78 1.44 -14.94 8.69
CA LEU A 78 2.88 -14.86 8.83
C LEU A 78 3.47 -13.72 8.00
N THR A 79 3.01 -13.54 6.76
CA THR A 79 3.44 -12.43 5.88
C THR A 79 3.11 -11.05 6.48
N ARG A 80 1.93 -10.88 7.07
CA ARG A 80 1.56 -9.62 7.77
C ARG A 80 2.40 -9.35 9.02
N GLN A 81 2.96 -10.40 9.64
CA GLN A 81 3.88 -10.33 10.77
C GLN A 81 5.34 -10.22 10.33
N GLU A 82 5.59 -9.99 9.04
CA GLU A 82 6.94 -9.91 8.42
C GLU A 82 7.78 -11.18 8.59
N GLN A 83 7.14 -12.31 8.90
CA GLN A 83 7.77 -13.62 9.02
C GLN A 83 7.83 -14.30 7.64
N TRP A 84 8.65 -13.73 6.76
CA TRP A 84 8.72 -14.13 5.34
C TRP A 84 9.17 -15.57 5.13
N TYR A 85 10.21 -16.02 5.85
CA TYR A 85 10.72 -17.37 5.72
C TYR A 85 9.74 -18.44 6.20
N PRO A 86 9.13 -18.33 7.40
CA PRO A 86 8.06 -19.23 7.83
C PRO A 86 6.83 -19.24 6.91
N ALA A 87 6.48 -18.11 6.29
CA ALA A 87 5.41 -18.05 5.31
C ALA A 87 5.74 -18.85 4.06
N GLN A 88 6.97 -18.70 3.53
CA GLN A 88 7.46 -19.48 2.40
C GLN A 88 7.44 -20.99 2.68
N GLN A 89 7.99 -21.40 3.82
CA GLN A 89 7.97 -22.80 4.24
C GLN A 89 6.55 -23.38 4.34
N THR A 90 5.57 -22.56 4.77
CA THR A 90 4.16 -22.99 4.85
C THR A 90 3.61 -23.34 3.47
N TYR A 91 3.92 -22.57 2.43
CA TYR A 91 3.52 -22.88 1.05
C TYR A 91 4.27 -24.10 0.49
N GLU A 92 5.58 -24.19 0.72
CA GLU A 92 6.42 -25.31 0.23
C GLU A 92 5.95 -26.65 0.81
N GLN A 93 5.70 -26.70 2.13
CA GLN A 93 5.18 -27.88 2.81
C GLN A 93 3.79 -28.27 2.31
N ALA A 94 2.92 -27.28 2.09
CA ALA A 94 1.58 -27.56 1.60
C ALA A 94 1.58 -28.06 0.14
N LEU A 95 2.43 -27.51 -0.70
CA LEU A 95 2.58 -27.97 -2.09
C LEU A 95 3.23 -29.35 -2.18
N ALA A 96 4.08 -29.74 -1.21
CA ALA A 96 4.56 -31.11 -1.11
C ALA A 96 3.40 -32.08 -0.83
N LYS A 97 2.43 -31.68 0.03
CA LYS A 97 1.26 -32.47 0.39
C LYS A 97 0.14 -32.49 -0.66
N VAL A 98 -0.01 -31.43 -1.44
CA VAL A 98 -1.00 -31.31 -2.53
C VAL A 98 -0.33 -30.74 -3.78
N PRO A 99 0.52 -31.51 -4.47
CA PRO A 99 1.30 -31.01 -5.60
C PRO A 99 0.48 -30.50 -6.78
N GLN A 100 -0.77 -30.99 -6.95
CA GLN A 100 -1.64 -30.59 -8.05
C GLN A 100 -2.43 -29.30 -7.75
N SER A 101 -2.38 -28.76 -6.52
CA SER A 101 -3.15 -27.56 -6.16
C SER A 101 -2.71 -26.33 -6.96
N LYS A 102 -3.58 -25.91 -7.87
CA LYS A 102 -3.42 -24.65 -8.61
C LYS A 102 -3.55 -23.45 -7.68
N LYS A 103 -4.49 -23.51 -6.75
CA LYS A 103 -4.78 -22.43 -5.78
C LYS A 103 -3.57 -22.15 -4.87
N LEU A 104 -2.88 -23.19 -4.36
CA LEU A 104 -1.67 -22.99 -3.55
C LEU A 104 -0.51 -22.43 -4.37
N ARG A 105 -0.34 -22.86 -5.63
CA ARG A 105 0.71 -22.31 -6.52
C ARG A 105 0.48 -20.85 -6.82
N GLU A 106 -0.74 -20.45 -7.21
CA GLU A 106 -1.09 -19.05 -7.45
C GLU A 106 -0.86 -18.19 -6.21
N ALA A 107 -1.29 -18.68 -5.04
CA ALA A 107 -1.07 -17.98 -3.78
C ALA A 107 0.43 -17.85 -3.40
N GLN A 108 1.23 -18.87 -3.68
CA GLN A 108 2.68 -18.83 -3.50
C GLN A 108 3.33 -17.83 -4.46
N GLU A 109 2.94 -17.81 -5.73
CA GLU A 109 3.45 -16.86 -6.72
C GLU A 109 3.16 -15.41 -6.29
N GLU A 110 1.93 -15.12 -5.85
CA GLU A 110 1.59 -13.81 -5.30
C GLU A 110 2.43 -13.44 -4.07
N PHE A 111 2.67 -14.41 -3.19
CA PHE A 111 3.53 -14.22 -2.03
C PHE A 111 4.97 -13.91 -2.44
N LEU A 112 5.54 -14.65 -3.40
CA LEU A 112 6.89 -14.41 -3.90
C LEU A 112 7.04 -13.02 -4.51
N VAL A 113 6.06 -12.57 -5.30
CA VAL A 113 6.04 -11.20 -5.85
C VAL A 113 6.03 -10.15 -4.73
N ARG A 114 5.25 -10.35 -3.67
CA ARG A 114 5.22 -9.43 -2.52
C ARG A 114 6.55 -9.40 -1.78
N ARG A 115 7.15 -10.58 -1.54
CA ARG A 115 8.45 -10.73 -0.90
C ARG A 115 9.54 -10.01 -1.69
N ASP A 116 9.59 -10.22 -2.99
CA ASP A 116 10.59 -9.62 -3.87
C ASP A 116 10.44 -8.09 -3.96
N ASN A 117 9.20 -7.58 -3.94
CA ASN A 117 8.96 -6.15 -3.85
C ASN A 117 9.42 -5.56 -2.51
N TYR A 118 9.22 -6.27 -1.41
CA TYR A 118 9.70 -5.85 -0.10
C TYR A 118 11.24 -5.85 -0.04
N LEU A 119 11.89 -6.88 -0.57
CA LEU A 119 13.35 -6.93 -0.69
C LEU A 119 13.90 -5.75 -1.49
N LYS A 120 13.30 -5.42 -2.64
CA LYS A 120 13.69 -4.25 -3.44
C LYS A 120 13.57 -2.94 -2.68
N GLN A 121 12.55 -2.79 -1.82
CA GLN A 121 12.41 -1.61 -0.96
C GLN A 121 13.52 -1.53 0.10
N LEU A 122 13.90 -2.66 0.71
CA LEU A 122 15.01 -2.72 1.65
C LEU A 122 16.35 -2.42 0.98
N GLU A 123 16.61 -3.01 -0.19
CA GLU A 123 17.82 -2.75 -1.00
C GLU A 123 17.92 -1.28 -1.40
N LEU A 124 16.81 -0.68 -1.81
CA LEU A 124 16.74 0.76 -2.08
C LEU A 124 17.07 1.59 -0.84
N THR A 125 16.51 1.22 0.32
CA THR A 125 16.79 1.91 1.58
C THR A 125 18.28 1.81 1.94
N LEU A 126 18.88 0.64 1.77
CA LEU A 126 20.31 0.44 1.98
C LEU A 126 21.15 1.27 1.01
N LEU A 127 20.77 1.35 -0.27
CA LEU A 127 21.45 2.17 -1.27
C LEU A 127 21.44 3.66 -0.87
N LEU A 128 20.27 4.19 -0.50
CA LEU A 128 20.13 5.60 -0.11
C LEU A 128 20.91 5.92 1.17
N ASN A 129 20.90 5.03 2.16
CA ASN A 129 21.65 5.17 3.40
C ASN A 129 23.17 5.11 3.14
N ARG A 130 23.63 4.18 2.31
CA ARG A 130 25.04 4.06 1.89
C ARG A 130 25.49 5.33 1.19
N ALA A 131 24.71 5.84 0.24
CA ALA A 131 25.02 7.06 -0.49
C ALA A 131 25.16 8.27 0.45
N ASN A 132 24.19 8.44 1.37
CA ASN A 132 24.24 9.51 2.36
C ASN A 132 25.47 9.39 3.28
N TRP A 133 25.81 8.17 3.71
CA TRP A 133 26.99 7.92 4.55
C TRP A 133 28.28 8.28 3.80
N LEU A 134 28.43 7.84 2.55
CA LEU A 134 29.59 8.15 1.72
C LEU A 134 29.73 9.66 1.51
N ILE A 135 28.64 10.35 1.16
CA ILE A 135 28.65 11.80 0.96
C ILE A 135 29.05 12.53 2.25
N LYS A 136 28.50 12.12 3.39
CA LYS A 136 28.79 12.74 4.70
C LYS A 136 30.24 12.56 5.13
N ASN A 137 30.83 11.41 4.82
CA ASN A 137 32.20 11.08 5.26
C ASN A 137 33.28 11.46 4.24
N ALA A 138 32.91 11.88 3.03
CA ALA A 138 33.89 12.30 1.99
C ALA A 138 34.89 13.36 2.47
N PRO A 139 34.48 14.43 3.20
CA PRO A 139 35.44 15.42 3.70
C PRO A 139 36.45 14.83 4.70
N VAL A 140 35.98 13.93 5.57
CA VAL A 140 36.84 13.27 6.57
C VAL A 140 37.84 12.35 5.88
N GLN A 141 37.43 11.57 4.91
CA GLN A 141 38.30 10.70 4.13
C GLN A 141 39.39 11.51 3.39
N LYS A 142 38.99 12.63 2.79
CA LYS A 142 39.90 13.54 2.13
C LYS A 142 40.92 14.15 3.11
N GLU A 143 40.52 14.48 4.33
CA GLU A 143 41.40 15.03 5.35
C GLU A 143 42.41 14.00 5.85
N ILE A 144 41.96 12.75 6.12
CA ILE A 144 42.87 11.65 6.49
C ILE A 144 43.96 11.49 5.46
N MET A 145 43.62 11.49 4.16
CA MET A 145 44.60 11.35 3.10
C MET A 145 45.55 12.53 2.99
N ARG A 146 45.15 13.74 3.39
CA ARG A 146 46.00 14.91 3.43
C ARG A 146 47.03 14.84 4.57
N VAL A 147 46.60 14.23 5.70
CA VAL A 147 47.48 14.14 6.89
C VAL A 147 48.51 13.01 6.77
N ILE A 148 48.16 11.90 6.14
CA ILE A 148 49.01 10.69 6.01
C ILE A 148 49.04 10.23 4.55
N PRO A 149 49.76 10.97 3.66
CA PRO A 149 49.72 10.69 2.24
C PRO A 149 50.47 9.41 1.83
N ASP A 150 51.48 8.99 2.58
CA ASP A 150 52.43 7.92 2.22
C ASP A 150 52.18 6.59 2.95
N ASP A 151 51.09 6.47 3.70
CA ASP A 151 50.72 5.23 4.39
C ASP A 151 50.00 4.26 3.44
N TYR A 152 50.70 3.14 3.09
CA TYR A 152 50.13 2.12 2.18
C TYR A 152 48.83 1.55 2.65
N GLN A 153 48.64 1.28 3.95
CA GLN A 153 47.42 0.74 4.50
C GLN A 153 46.27 1.74 4.35
N ARG A 154 46.51 3.02 4.60
CA ARG A 154 45.53 4.10 4.40
C ARG A 154 45.21 4.31 2.93
N TYR A 155 46.19 4.12 2.04
CA TYR A 155 45.95 4.15 0.61
C TYR A 155 44.98 3.04 0.15
N GLU A 156 45.10 1.84 0.71
CA GLU A 156 44.17 0.74 0.43
C GLU A 156 42.77 1.02 0.96
N GLU A 157 42.63 1.56 2.17
CA GLU A 157 41.34 2.01 2.73
C GLU A 157 40.67 3.09 1.85
N LEU A 158 41.47 4.03 1.32
CA LEU A 158 40.98 5.05 0.40
C LEU A 158 40.51 4.46 -0.94
N ARG A 159 41.28 3.53 -1.49
CA ARG A 159 40.92 2.84 -2.72
C ARG A 159 39.58 2.11 -2.53
N ASN A 160 39.43 1.35 -1.45
CA ASN A 160 38.17 0.67 -1.09
C ASN A 160 37.03 1.66 -0.91
N TYR A 161 37.29 2.84 -0.33
CA TYR A 161 36.28 3.88 -0.22
C TYR A 161 35.88 4.42 -1.60
N SER A 162 36.86 4.70 -2.49
CA SER A 162 36.61 5.18 -3.85
C SER A 162 35.80 4.16 -4.67
N GLU A 163 36.16 2.87 -4.59
CA GLU A 163 35.42 1.79 -5.25
C GLU A 163 33.97 1.74 -4.78
N LYS A 164 33.70 1.87 -3.46
CA LYS A 164 32.36 1.95 -2.92
C LYS A 164 31.60 3.19 -3.39
N VAL A 165 32.27 4.33 -3.54
CA VAL A 165 31.69 5.55 -4.12
C VAL A 165 31.24 5.29 -5.55
N ASP A 166 32.09 4.71 -6.37
CA ASP A 166 31.82 4.44 -7.79
C ASP A 166 30.71 3.40 -7.96
N GLU A 167 30.76 2.30 -7.21
CA GLU A 167 29.69 1.28 -7.21
C GLU A 167 28.34 1.88 -6.79
N THR A 168 28.33 2.69 -5.73
CA THR A 168 27.09 3.32 -5.24
C THR A 168 26.57 4.33 -6.24
N ALA A 169 27.44 5.06 -6.92
CA ALA A 169 27.09 5.99 -7.98
C ALA A 169 26.40 5.29 -9.16
N ASP A 170 26.94 4.16 -9.61
CA ASP A 170 26.34 3.36 -10.67
C ASP A 170 24.94 2.82 -10.28
N GLN A 171 24.80 2.38 -9.02
CA GLN A 171 23.51 1.93 -8.49
C GLN A 171 22.50 3.08 -8.42
N LEU A 172 22.93 4.30 -8.05
CA LEU A 172 22.08 5.49 -8.06
C LEU A 172 21.62 5.87 -9.48
N VAL A 173 22.48 5.77 -10.48
CA VAL A 173 22.12 6.01 -11.89
C VAL A 173 21.08 4.97 -12.35
N LYS A 174 21.26 3.70 -12.02
CA LYS A 174 20.26 2.65 -12.30
C LYS A 174 18.93 2.94 -11.58
N CYS A 175 18.99 3.42 -10.32
CA CYS A 175 17.80 3.87 -9.58
C CYS A 175 17.05 4.98 -10.32
N VAL A 176 17.76 6.01 -10.81
CA VAL A 176 17.17 7.10 -11.60
C VAL A 176 16.44 6.56 -12.83
N GLN A 177 17.10 5.69 -13.60
CA GLN A 177 16.54 5.11 -14.82
C GLN A 177 15.27 4.28 -14.54
N SER A 178 15.34 3.39 -13.54
CA SER A 178 14.21 2.53 -13.15
C SER A 178 13.04 3.34 -12.60
N ALA A 179 13.32 4.36 -11.78
CA ALA A 179 12.30 5.24 -11.24
C ALA A 179 11.62 6.09 -12.33
N LEU A 180 12.38 6.60 -13.31
CA LEU A 180 11.83 7.31 -14.46
C LEU A 180 10.95 6.39 -15.34
N ALA A 181 11.37 5.15 -15.55
CA ALA A 181 10.58 4.17 -16.31
C ALA A 181 9.26 3.82 -15.60
N ALA A 182 9.27 3.81 -14.25
CA ALA A 182 8.09 3.59 -13.42
C ALA A 182 7.25 4.86 -13.16
N ASN A 183 7.62 6.02 -13.74
CA ASN A 183 7.04 7.34 -13.46
C ASN A 183 7.07 7.74 -11.98
N ASN A 184 7.99 7.18 -11.20
CA ASN A 184 8.24 7.57 -9.80
C ASN A 184 9.25 8.72 -9.75
N TYR A 185 8.76 9.93 -10.02
CA TYR A 185 9.60 11.12 -10.17
C TYR A 185 10.25 11.56 -8.85
N ASP A 186 9.61 11.32 -7.71
CA ASP A 186 10.17 11.65 -6.38
C ASP A 186 11.39 10.79 -6.08
N LEU A 187 11.32 9.50 -6.34
CA LEU A 187 12.45 8.59 -6.19
C LEU A 187 13.56 8.93 -7.20
N ALA A 188 13.19 9.17 -8.47
CA ALA A 188 14.15 9.54 -9.50
C ALA A 188 14.93 10.81 -9.10
N ASN A 189 14.25 11.83 -8.58
CA ASN A 189 14.87 13.08 -8.10
C ASN A 189 15.78 12.83 -6.88
N THR A 190 15.36 11.97 -5.95
CA THR A 190 16.16 11.60 -4.77
C THR A 190 17.46 10.91 -5.19
N CYS A 191 17.37 9.86 -6.03
CA CYS A 191 18.54 9.15 -6.53
C CYS A 191 19.48 10.06 -7.35
N LEU A 192 18.90 10.95 -8.18
CA LEU A 192 19.66 11.89 -8.99
C LEU A 192 20.46 12.88 -8.14
N LYS A 193 19.84 13.50 -7.14
CA LYS A 193 20.52 14.41 -6.21
C LYS A 193 21.67 13.73 -5.44
N LEU A 194 21.48 12.47 -5.08
CA LEU A 194 22.55 11.71 -4.43
C LEU A 194 23.66 11.36 -5.40
N ALA A 195 23.33 10.97 -6.65
CA ALA A 195 24.31 10.70 -7.69
C ALA A 195 25.16 11.93 -8.04
N GLU A 196 24.54 13.11 -8.10
CA GLU A 196 25.26 14.37 -8.32
C GLU A 196 26.21 14.74 -7.15
N ARG A 197 25.83 14.40 -5.93
CA ARG A 197 26.56 14.76 -4.70
C ARG A 197 27.63 13.78 -4.28
N ILE A 198 27.57 12.51 -4.74
CA ILE A 198 28.46 11.45 -4.26
C ILE A 198 29.92 11.65 -4.71
N GLY A 199 30.13 12.43 -5.76
CA GLY A 199 31.47 12.83 -6.20
C GLY A 199 32.23 11.76 -6.98
N SER A 200 31.58 10.74 -7.51
CA SER A 200 32.19 9.77 -8.41
C SER A 200 32.59 10.42 -9.73
N LYS A 201 33.79 10.07 -10.21
CA LYS A 201 34.29 10.50 -11.52
C LYS A 201 33.76 9.65 -12.67
N ASN A 202 33.17 8.48 -12.36
CA ASN A 202 32.71 7.51 -13.35
C ASN A 202 31.27 7.77 -13.81
N ILE A 203 30.57 8.73 -13.20
CA ILE A 203 29.20 9.05 -13.59
C ILE A 203 29.18 9.75 -14.96
N ASP A 204 28.41 9.21 -15.89
CA ASP A 204 28.14 9.86 -17.15
C ASP A 204 27.25 11.11 -16.94
N GLN A 205 27.86 12.27 -16.98
CA GLN A 205 27.20 13.56 -16.84
C GLN A 205 26.10 13.80 -17.90
N LYS A 206 26.23 13.19 -19.09
CA LYS A 206 25.18 13.28 -20.12
C LYS A 206 23.93 12.54 -19.71
N GLN A 207 24.07 11.36 -19.08
CA GLN A 207 22.92 10.61 -18.56
C GLN A 207 22.21 11.38 -17.45
N LEU A 208 22.94 12.00 -16.52
CA LEU A 208 22.35 12.85 -15.48
C LEU A 208 21.63 14.07 -16.08
N ALA A 209 22.22 14.72 -17.07
CA ALA A 209 21.59 15.86 -17.75
C ALA A 209 20.29 15.46 -18.46
N VAL A 210 20.25 14.30 -19.09
CA VAL A 210 19.01 13.76 -19.72
C VAL A 210 17.96 13.45 -18.66
N ALA A 211 18.35 12.85 -17.52
CA ALA A 211 17.46 12.56 -16.41
C ALA A 211 16.89 13.86 -15.80
N ASN A 212 17.72 14.85 -15.55
CA ASN A 212 17.32 16.19 -15.09
C ASN A 212 16.29 16.83 -16.02
N LYS A 213 16.54 16.77 -17.33
CA LYS A 213 15.59 17.30 -18.34
C LYS A 213 14.23 16.58 -18.31
N LYS A 214 14.23 15.25 -18.17
CA LYS A 214 13.00 14.46 -18.06
C LYS A 214 12.23 14.80 -16.78
N LEU A 215 12.92 14.91 -15.63
CA LEU A 215 12.31 15.29 -14.35
C LEU A 215 11.70 16.69 -14.40
N ALA A 216 12.43 17.68 -14.93
CA ALA A 216 11.92 19.04 -15.09
C ALA A 216 10.70 19.11 -16.01
N ALA A 217 10.67 18.29 -17.08
CA ALA A 217 9.51 18.19 -17.98
C ALA A 217 8.31 17.57 -17.26
N ALA A 218 8.52 16.51 -16.48
CA ALA A 218 7.47 15.85 -15.69
C ALA A 218 6.90 16.77 -14.60
N GLU A 219 7.75 17.48 -13.86
CA GLU A 219 7.34 18.47 -12.85
C GLU A 219 6.50 19.59 -13.48
N LYS A 220 6.92 20.08 -14.63
CA LYS A 220 6.17 21.10 -15.38
C LYS A 220 4.83 20.57 -15.87
N ALA A 221 4.77 19.31 -16.33
CA ALA A 221 3.52 18.67 -16.76
C ALA A 221 2.55 18.49 -15.59
N GLU A 222 3.03 18.01 -14.44
CA GLU A 222 2.21 17.86 -13.22
C GLU A 222 1.72 19.21 -12.70
N THR A 223 2.59 20.23 -12.69
CA THR A 223 2.21 21.61 -12.32
C THR A 223 1.09 22.14 -13.22
N ARG A 224 1.18 21.92 -14.55
CA ARG A 224 0.11 22.30 -15.47
C ARG A 224 -1.20 21.59 -15.16
N LYS A 225 -1.16 20.26 -14.98
CA LYS A 225 -2.33 19.44 -14.64
C LYS A 225 -3.00 19.92 -13.35
N GLN A 226 -2.21 20.24 -12.31
CA GLN A 226 -2.75 20.76 -11.06
C GLN A 226 -3.35 22.17 -11.24
N ASN A 227 -2.71 23.03 -12.02
CA ASN A 227 -3.23 24.35 -12.35
C ASN A 227 -4.56 24.28 -13.11
N ASP A 228 -4.70 23.35 -14.07
CA ASP A 228 -5.94 23.15 -14.83
C ASP A 228 -7.07 22.63 -13.95
N LYS A 229 -6.81 21.63 -13.08
CA LYS A 229 -7.77 21.20 -12.06
C LYS A 229 -8.20 22.36 -11.16
N THR A 230 -7.25 23.19 -10.74
CA THR A 230 -7.53 24.34 -9.87
C THR A 230 -8.40 25.38 -10.58
N ARG A 231 -8.15 25.66 -11.88
CA ARG A 231 -8.99 26.55 -12.69
C ARG A 231 -10.42 26.02 -12.84
N ALA A 232 -10.56 24.72 -13.12
CA ALA A 232 -11.86 24.07 -13.21
C ALA A 232 -12.66 24.20 -11.92
N LEU A 233 -12.05 23.91 -10.76
CA LEU A 233 -12.70 24.05 -9.44
C LEU A 233 -13.09 25.51 -9.14
N ILE A 234 -12.24 26.49 -9.49
CA ILE A 234 -12.57 27.91 -9.33
C ILE A 234 -13.79 28.27 -10.20
N ALA A 235 -13.89 27.74 -11.41
CA ALA A 235 -15.03 27.95 -12.31
C ALA A 235 -16.32 27.34 -11.74
N GLU A 236 -16.26 26.10 -11.23
CA GLU A 236 -17.39 25.44 -10.57
C GLU A 236 -17.86 26.21 -9.32
N LEU A 237 -16.93 26.66 -8.47
CA LEU A 237 -17.26 27.47 -7.30
C LEU A 237 -17.87 28.84 -7.64
N LYS A 238 -17.61 29.38 -8.84
CA LYS A 238 -18.28 30.59 -9.32
C LYS A 238 -19.75 30.34 -9.71
N GLN A 239 -20.08 29.14 -10.16
CA GLN A 239 -21.45 28.75 -10.50
C GLN A 239 -22.28 28.43 -9.27
N GLY A 240 -21.66 27.90 -8.21
CA GLY A 240 -22.34 27.60 -6.94
C GLY A 240 -21.46 26.84 -5.96
N TYR A 241 -21.81 26.94 -4.69
CA TYR A 241 -21.11 26.29 -3.59
C TYR A 241 -21.85 25.01 -3.17
N SER A 242 -21.74 23.94 -3.97
CA SER A 242 -22.20 22.60 -3.55
C SER A 242 -21.26 22.00 -2.49
N GLN A 243 -21.76 21.05 -1.72
CA GLN A 243 -20.96 20.36 -0.71
C GLN A 243 -19.80 19.59 -1.38
N ASP A 244 -20.06 18.96 -2.54
CA ASP A 244 -19.05 18.20 -3.28
C ASP A 244 -17.93 19.11 -3.81
N ASN A 245 -18.26 20.25 -4.44
CA ASN A 245 -17.22 21.12 -4.97
C ASN A 245 -16.42 21.84 -3.86
N LEU A 246 -17.00 22.10 -2.69
CA LEU A 246 -16.26 22.56 -1.51
C LEU A 246 -15.30 21.50 -0.96
N ARG A 247 -15.72 20.24 -0.88
CA ARG A 247 -14.87 19.11 -0.46
C ARG A 247 -13.68 18.93 -1.44
N ARG A 248 -13.95 18.96 -2.75
CA ARG A 248 -12.89 18.89 -3.78
C ARG A 248 -11.94 20.08 -3.72
N ALA A 249 -12.45 21.28 -3.45
CA ALA A 249 -11.63 22.49 -3.30
C ALA A 249 -10.71 22.40 -2.08
N ARG A 250 -11.21 21.90 -0.94
CA ARG A 250 -10.39 21.64 0.25
C ARG A 250 -9.27 20.66 -0.06
N HIS A 251 -9.60 19.50 -0.65
CA HIS A 251 -8.59 18.52 -1.04
C HIS A 251 -7.54 19.12 -1.99
N GLN A 252 -7.96 19.88 -3.00
CA GLN A 252 -7.04 20.53 -3.94
C GLN A 252 -6.13 21.57 -3.27
N LEU A 253 -6.64 22.32 -2.30
CA LEU A 253 -5.83 23.25 -1.50
C LEU A 253 -4.75 22.53 -0.69
N ASP A 254 -5.08 21.36 -0.10
CA ASP A 254 -4.12 20.54 0.64
C ASP A 254 -3.04 19.96 -0.29
N VAL A 255 -3.42 19.53 -1.50
CA VAL A 255 -2.46 19.08 -2.54
C VAL A 255 -1.51 20.21 -2.92
N LEU A 256 -2.03 21.41 -3.23
CA LEU A 256 -1.22 22.56 -3.62
C LEU A 256 -0.32 23.06 -2.46
N LYS A 257 -0.77 22.93 -1.21
CA LYS A 257 0.03 23.25 -0.03
C LYS A 257 1.23 22.27 0.13
N LYS A 258 1.01 20.97 -0.07
CA LYS A 258 2.06 19.95 -0.02
C LYS A 258 3.08 20.12 -1.13
N GLN A 259 2.63 20.42 -2.35
CA GLN A 259 3.53 20.63 -3.50
C GLN A 259 4.44 21.85 -3.33
N ASN A 260 4.03 22.86 -2.54
CA ASN A 260 4.78 24.08 -2.27
C ASN A 260 5.43 24.71 -3.52
N SER A 261 4.69 24.70 -4.64
CA SER A 261 5.18 25.23 -5.93
C SER A 261 5.57 26.69 -5.83
N ARG A 262 6.72 27.05 -6.40
CA ARG A 262 7.20 28.42 -6.54
C ARG A 262 6.69 29.12 -7.81
N ASP A 263 5.95 28.41 -8.66
CA ASP A 263 5.37 28.97 -9.88
C ASP A 263 4.34 30.06 -9.54
N ALA A 264 4.52 31.24 -10.12
CA ALA A 264 3.68 32.40 -9.85
C ALA A 264 2.21 32.15 -10.20
N THR A 265 1.95 31.38 -11.26
CA THR A 265 0.59 31.00 -11.69
C THR A 265 -0.06 30.09 -10.64
N SER A 266 0.66 29.08 -10.15
CA SER A 266 0.17 28.16 -9.11
C SER A 266 -0.14 28.89 -7.81
N ILE A 267 0.73 29.82 -7.40
CA ILE A 267 0.52 30.65 -6.21
C ILE A 267 -0.75 31.52 -6.36
N LYS A 268 -0.92 32.16 -7.52
CA LYS A 268 -2.12 32.98 -7.81
C LYS A 268 -3.39 32.14 -7.78
N LEU A 269 -3.38 30.99 -8.46
CA LEU A 269 -4.53 30.07 -8.49
C LEU A 269 -4.89 29.53 -7.11
N ARG A 270 -3.89 29.17 -6.31
CA ARG A 270 -4.10 28.72 -4.92
C ARG A 270 -4.79 29.80 -4.09
N LYS A 271 -4.32 31.04 -4.18
CA LYS A 271 -4.95 32.18 -3.47
C LYS A 271 -6.40 32.41 -3.93
N GLN A 272 -6.67 32.30 -5.23
CA GLN A 272 -8.02 32.44 -5.78
C GLN A 272 -8.94 31.31 -5.32
N LEU A 273 -8.44 30.07 -5.31
CA LEU A 273 -9.21 28.91 -4.84
C LEU A 273 -9.51 29.03 -3.34
N ASP A 274 -8.52 29.39 -2.52
CA ASP A 274 -8.68 29.59 -1.08
C ASP A 274 -9.74 30.67 -0.77
N LYS A 275 -9.67 31.81 -1.49
CA LYS A 275 -10.67 32.86 -1.36
C LYS A 275 -12.09 32.33 -1.67
N ARG A 276 -12.27 31.64 -2.79
CA ARG A 276 -13.57 31.08 -3.18
C ARG A 276 -14.07 30.02 -2.22
N TYR A 277 -13.20 29.17 -1.75
CA TYR A 277 -13.51 28.17 -0.75
C TYR A 277 -14.04 28.82 0.54
N ARG A 278 -13.35 29.84 1.07
CA ARG A 278 -13.79 30.57 2.27
C ARG A 278 -15.13 31.29 2.06
N GLU A 279 -15.30 31.95 0.92
CA GLU A 279 -16.58 32.56 0.55
C GLU A 279 -17.72 31.52 0.56
N GLY A 280 -17.49 30.33 0.01
CA GLY A 280 -18.47 29.27 -0.01
C GLY A 280 -18.81 28.74 1.39
N ILE A 281 -17.82 28.52 2.24
CA ILE A 281 -18.02 28.13 3.64
C ILE A 281 -18.86 29.19 4.38
N GLU A 282 -18.51 30.45 4.30
CA GLU A 282 -19.26 31.53 4.97
C GLU A 282 -20.70 31.65 4.43
N GLN A 283 -20.91 31.47 3.13
CA GLN A 283 -22.27 31.49 2.56
C GLN A 283 -23.12 30.32 3.08
N LYS A 284 -22.56 29.13 3.22
CA LYS A 284 -23.24 27.95 3.79
C LYS A 284 -23.50 28.13 5.29
N ILE A 285 -22.56 28.69 6.05
CA ILE A 285 -22.79 29.06 7.45
C ILE A 285 -23.97 30.05 7.55
N ALA A 286 -24.03 31.06 6.68
CA ALA A 286 -25.12 32.03 6.66
C ALA A 286 -26.47 31.37 6.27
N ALA A 287 -26.46 30.34 5.40
CA ALA A 287 -27.67 29.56 5.08
C ALA A 287 -28.18 28.79 6.31
N GLY A 288 -27.29 28.12 7.04
CA GLY A 288 -27.63 27.47 8.31
C GLY A 288 -28.19 28.43 9.35
N ARG A 289 -27.59 29.64 9.47
CA ARG A 289 -28.13 30.67 10.36
C ARG A 289 -29.55 31.12 10.00
N ARG A 290 -29.87 31.21 8.70
CA ARG A 290 -31.25 31.55 8.26
C ARG A 290 -32.24 30.45 8.66
N LEU A 291 -31.87 29.16 8.47
CA LEU A 291 -32.67 28.03 8.91
C LEU A 291 -32.88 28.04 10.43
N TYR A 292 -31.81 28.27 11.18
CA TYR A 292 -31.90 28.40 12.64
C TYR A 292 -32.85 29.52 13.08
N SER A 293 -32.74 30.72 12.47
CA SER A 293 -33.59 31.87 12.78
C SER A 293 -35.07 31.65 12.39
N SER A 294 -35.34 30.77 11.42
CA SER A 294 -36.70 30.41 11.04
C SER A 294 -37.29 29.25 11.89
N GLY A 295 -36.60 28.81 12.93
CA GLY A 295 -37.02 27.72 13.81
C GLY A 295 -36.68 26.31 13.30
N LYS A 296 -36.05 26.18 12.12
CA LYS A 296 -35.66 24.90 11.50
C LYS A 296 -34.30 24.43 12.04
N ILE A 297 -34.28 24.15 13.38
CA ILE A 297 -33.04 23.90 14.11
C ILE A 297 -32.30 22.64 13.58
N GLN A 298 -33.05 21.56 13.29
CA GLN A 298 -32.47 20.32 12.80
C GLN A 298 -31.85 20.51 11.40
N GLU A 299 -32.56 21.17 10.48
CA GLU A 299 -32.04 21.47 9.13
C GLU A 299 -30.77 22.34 9.21
N ALA A 300 -30.70 23.29 10.16
CA ALA A 300 -29.52 24.10 10.40
C ALA A 300 -28.33 23.26 10.88
N LEU A 301 -28.57 22.32 11.82
CA LEU A 301 -27.56 21.38 12.31
C LEU A 301 -27.02 20.49 11.19
N ASP A 302 -27.91 19.95 10.34
CA ASP A 302 -27.50 19.10 9.21
C ASP A 302 -26.57 19.86 8.24
N VAL A 303 -26.88 21.14 7.95
CA VAL A 303 -26.03 21.99 7.12
C VAL A 303 -24.66 22.22 7.79
N TRP A 304 -24.63 22.58 9.07
CA TRP A 304 -23.36 22.89 9.76
C TRP A 304 -22.51 21.65 10.03
N ASN A 305 -23.11 20.52 10.40
CA ASN A 305 -22.38 19.25 10.57
C ASN A 305 -21.74 18.79 9.26
N SER A 306 -22.48 18.88 8.14
CA SER A 306 -21.93 18.55 6.82
C SER A 306 -20.77 19.45 6.39
N LEU A 307 -20.75 20.71 6.87
CA LEU A 307 -19.63 21.63 6.65
C LEU A 307 -18.44 21.33 7.57
N LEU A 308 -18.69 20.91 8.82
CA LEU A 308 -17.63 20.54 9.75
C LEU A 308 -16.81 19.33 9.26
N GLU A 309 -17.46 18.40 8.55
CA GLU A 309 -16.76 17.30 7.86
C GLU A 309 -15.77 17.82 6.79
N ILE A 310 -16.08 18.94 6.13
CA ILE A 310 -15.26 19.51 5.06
C ILE A 310 -14.17 20.42 5.64
N ASP A 311 -14.48 21.19 6.68
CA ASP A 311 -13.60 22.17 7.34
C ASP A 311 -13.50 21.89 8.85
N PRO A 312 -12.88 20.76 9.25
CA PRO A 312 -12.74 20.40 10.66
C PRO A 312 -11.89 21.44 11.40
N GLY A 313 -12.31 21.76 12.63
CA GLY A 313 -11.68 22.79 13.45
C GLY A 313 -12.08 24.23 13.11
N ASN A 314 -13.15 24.42 12.34
CA ASN A 314 -13.75 25.73 12.13
C ASN A 314 -14.56 26.15 13.36
N GLN A 315 -13.94 26.97 14.23
CA GLN A 315 -14.51 27.41 15.51
C GLN A 315 -15.88 28.08 15.37
N LYS A 316 -16.16 28.77 14.25
CA LYS A 316 -17.48 29.38 14.00
C LYS A 316 -18.56 28.31 13.80
N LEU A 317 -18.25 27.25 13.06
CA LEU A 317 -19.16 26.12 12.86
C LEU A 317 -19.43 25.41 14.19
N GLU A 318 -18.40 25.06 14.93
CA GLU A 318 -18.51 24.43 16.24
C GLU A 318 -19.41 25.26 17.19
N ALA A 319 -19.18 26.55 17.28
CA ALA A 319 -20.00 27.46 18.12
C ALA A 319 -21.48 27.52 17.67
N HIS A 320 -21.77 27.43 16.37
CA HIS A 320 -23.13 27.39 15.87
C HIS A 320 -23.81 26.05 16.17
N ILE A 321 -23.11 24.94 16.01
CA ILE A 321 -23.58 23.59 16.32
C ILE A 321 -23.90 23.47 17.80
N ASP A 322 -22.96 23.81 18.69
CA ASP A 322 -23.15 23.79 20.14
C ASP A 322 -24.38 24.60 20.62
N ARG A 323 -24.59 25.76 20.02
CA ARG A 323 -25.76 26.59 20.34
C ARG A 323 -27.04 25.90 19.88
N ALA A 324 -27.07 25.34 18.69
CA ALA A 324 -28.26 24.70 18.12
C ALA A 324 -28.63 23.43 18.86
N GLU A 325 -27.65 22.64 19.24
CA GLU A 325 -27.86 21.41 20.03
C GLU A 325 -28.47 21.71 21.40
N ARG A 326 -27.95 22.75 22.10
CA ARG A 326 -28.53 23.18 23.38
C ARG A 326 -29.98 23.58 23.25
N VAL A 327 -30.33 24.31 22.17
CA VAL A 327 -31.73 24.70 21.93
C VAL A 327 -32.60 23.51 21.62
N LEU A 328 -32.13 22.58 20.79
CA LEU A 328 -32.85 21.37 20.43
C LEU A 328 -33.13 20.48 21.66
N GLN A 329 -32.15 20.28 22.53
CA GLN A 329 -32.28 19.55 23.79
C GLN A 329 -33.33 20.21 24.70
N LYS A 330 -33.33 21.58 24.79
CA LYS A 330 -34.32 22.29 25.60
C LYS A 330 -35.73 22.13 25.04
N LEU A 331 -35.92 22.19 23.72
CA LEU A 331 -37.19 21.99 23.06
C LEU A 331 -37.73 20.54 23.27
N GLN A 332 -36.87 19.55 23.19
CA GLN A 332 -37.21 18.15 23.45
C GLN A 332 -37.68 17.93 24.90
N ARG A 333 -36.98 18.55 25.89
CA ARG A 333 -37.40 18.48 27.31
C ARG A 333 -38.80 19.12 27.51
N LEU A 334 -39.01 20.30 26.98
CA LEU A 334 -40.31 20.99 27.09
C LEU A 334 -41.46 20.21 26.42
N SER A 335 -41.18 19.56 25.28
CA SER A 335 -42.18 18.73 24.62
C SER A 335 -42.50 17.45 25.41
N SER A 336 -41.50 16.84 26.09
CA SER A 336 -41.74 15.67 26.95
C SER A 336 -42.46 16.04 28.27
N GLU A 337 -42.16 17.20 28.86
CA GLU A 337 -42.85 17.71 30.06
C GLU A 337 -44.29 18.14 29.74
N GLY A 338 -44.51 18.76 28.56
CA GLY A 338 -45.90 19.14 28.12
C GLY A 338 -46.79 17.95 27.79
N ALA A 339 -46.22 16.81 27.35
CA ALA A 339 -46.96 15.58 27.12
C ALA A 339 -47.37 14.84 28.42
N ALA A 340 -46.70 15.16 29.55
CA ALA A 340 -46.98 14.55 30.86
C ALA A 340 -48.11 15.25 31.61
N VAL A 341 -48.62 16.40 31.14
CA VAL A 341 -49.70 17.20 31.78
C VAL A 341 -50.98 17.04 30.93
N GLN A 342 -51.47 15.85 30.71
CA GLN A 342 -52.90 15.63 30.35
C GLN A 342 -53.69 15.52 31.63
N PRO A 343 -54.75 16.36 31.86
CA PRO A 343 -55.62 16.19 32.99
C PRO A 343 -56.44 14.90 32.83
N PRO A 344 -56.80 14.23 33.93
CA PRO A 344 -57.66 13.05 33.84
C PRO A 344 -59.00 13.41 33.24
N SER A 345 -59.43 12.68 32.24
CA SER A 345 -60.73 12.82 31.62
C SER A 345 -61.86 12.60 32.68
N PRO A 346 -62.99 13.32 32.58
CA PRO A 346 -64.08 13.27 33.56
C PRO A 346 -64.81 11.94 33.61
#